data_71b241038c458c695a0f533b178d24d0
#
_entry.id   71b241038c458c695a0f533b178d24d0
#
_cell.length_a   1.000
_cell.length_b   1.000
_cell.length_c   1.000
_cell.angle_alpha   90.00
_cell.angle_beta   90.00
_cell.angle_gamma   90.00
#
_symmetry.space_group_name_H-M   'P 1'
#
loop_
_entity.id
_entity.type
_entity.pdbx_description
1 polymer ?
#
loop_
_entity_poly.entity_id
_entity_poly.type
_entity_poly.pdbx_seq_one_letter_code
_entity_poly.pdbx_strand_id
1 'polypeptide(L)'
;MIWQFGEIGYDISINDGDRVDKKPYKAPEYLKVAERKALYDTYAMLLKFRKDNPRFFDGDVNFRWAVGSSNQKERHIYSSSADGKHYALFGNFGTGTQTISVNLPSGVSKWYQYDNGAEWNGSSHSPSMAEGQFYLLVSDRSMCLR
;
A
#
# COMPACT_ATOMS: atom_id res chain seq x y z
N MET A 1 7.89 5.79 -10.11
CA MET A 1 7.61 7.19 -10.54
C MET A 1 6.14 7.46 -10.30
N ILE A 2 5.79 8.54 -9.61
CA ILE A 2 4.40 8.99 -9.48
C ILE A 2 4.21 10.09 -10.52
N TRP A 3 3.22 9.93 -11.39
CA TRP A 3 2.87 10.93 -12.36
C TRP A 3 2.16 12.12 -11.67
N GLN A 4 2.37 13.34 -12.17
CA GLN A 4 1.73 14.54 -11.61
C GLN A 4 0.20 14.35 -11.51
N PHE A 5 -0.35 14.59 -10.31
CA PHE A 5 -1.76 14.37 -9.97
C PHE A 5 -2.24 12.91 -10.09
N GLY A 6 -1.34 11.93 -10.21
CA GLY A 6 -1.70 10.51 -10.18
C GLY A 6 -2.40 10.11 -8.86
N GLU A 7 -2.06 10.77 -7.76
CA GLU A 7 -2.64 10.55 -6.43
C GLU A 7 -4.13 10.94 -6.31
N ILE A 8 -4.64 11.71 -7.25
CA ILE A 8 -6.08 12.06 -7.35
C ILE A 8 -6.75 11.40 -8.55
N GLY A 9 -6.06 10.50 -9.24
CA GLY A 9 -6.57 9.83 -10.44
C GLY A 9 -6.87 10.81 -11.58
N TYR A 10 -5.96 11.75 -11.84
CA TYR A 10 -6.12 12.73 -12.92
C TYR A 10 -6.22 12.03 -14.27
N ASP A 11 -7.30 12.26 -15.00
CA ASP A 11 -7.69 11.54 -16.21
C ASP A 11 -7.77 12.40 -17.47
N ILE A 12 -7.41 13.68 -17.38
CA ILE A 12 -7.37 14.56 -18.55
C ILE A 12 -6.14 14.21 -19.38
N SER A 13 -6.37 13.83 -20.62
CA SER A 13 -5.30 13.50 -21.55
C SER A 13 -4.36 14.68 -21.80
N ILE A 14 -3.08 14.40 -21.96
CA ILE A 14 -2.09 15.38 -22.41
C ILE A 14 -2.46 15.95 -23.82
N ASN A 15 -3.21 15.18 -24.59
CA ASN A 15 -3.66 15.55 -25.93
C ASN A 15 -5.06 16.19 -25.95
N ASP A 16 -5.67 16.40 -24.78
CA ASP A 16 -6.96 17.10 -24.72
C ASP A 16 -6.74 18.59 -24.99
N GLY A 17 -7.35 19.08 -26.07
CA GLY A 17 -7.03 20.39 -26.64
C GLY A 17 -5.72 20.37 -27.43
N ASP A 18 -4.79 21.24 -27.14
CA ASP A 18 -3.42 21.24 -27.67
C ASP A 18 -2.45 20.64 -26.62
N ARG A 19 -1.38 19.98 -27.10
CA ARG A 19 -0.33 19.42 -26.25
C ARG A 19 0.37 20.48 -25.39
N VAL A 20 0.42 21.72 -25.85
CA VAL A 20 1.04 22.86 -25.15
C VAL A 20 0.08 23.61 -24.24
N ASP A 21 -1.21 23.29 -24.30
CA ASP A 21 -2.21 23.95 -23.47
C ASP A 21 -2.04 23.61 -22.00
N LYS A 22 -2.29 24.60 -21.15
CA LYS A 22 -2.34 24.39 -19.70
C LYS A 22 -3.53 23.50 -19.34
N LYS A 23 -3.26 22.35 -18.75
CA LYS A 23 -4.32 21.47 -18.28
C LYS A 23 -4.97 22.04 -17.01
N PRO A 24 -6.29 21.95 -16.87
CA PRO A 24 -6.99 22.55 -15.74
C PRO A 24 -6.61 21.86 -14.43
N TYR A 25 -6.44 22.66 -13.38
CA TYR A 25 -6.28 22.15 -12.01
C TYR A 25 -7.65 21.80 -11.44
N LYS A 26 -7.93 20.50 -11.31
CA LYS A 26 -9.23 19.96 -10.87
C LYS A 26 -9.20 19.25 -9.51
N ALA A 27 -8.12 19.38 -8.75
CA ALA A 27 -8.01 18.67 -7.47
C ALA A 27 -9.18 18.97 -6.51
N PRO A 28 -9.72 20.20 -6.38
CA PRO A 28 -10.85 20.46 -5.49
C PRO A 28 -12.13 19.71 -5.88
N GLU A 29 -12.38 19.53 -7.19
CA GLU A 29 -13.52 18.77 -7.69
C GLU A 29 -13.28 17.27 -7.56
N TYR A 30 -12.09 16.81 -7.88
CA TYR A 30 -11.71 15.40 -7.85
C TYR A 30 -11.76 14.83 -6.43
N LEU A 31 -11.31 15.58 -5.44
CA LEU A 31 -11.35 15.15 -4.04
C LEU A 31 -12.77 15.12 -3.43
N LYS A 32 -13.79 15.60 -4.14
CA LYS A 32 -15.20 15.40 -3.77
C LYS A 32 -15.74 14.03 -4.20
N VAL A 33 -15.05 13.36 -5.11
CA VAL A 33 -15.39 12.00 -5.55
C VAL A 33 -14.77 11.00 -4.57
N ALA A 34 -15.59 10.15 -3.96
CA ALA A 34 -15.18 9.29 -2.86
C ALA A 34 -14.00 8.37 -3.23
N GLU A 35 -14.03 7.78 -4.42
CA GLU A 35 -13.00 6.85 -4.90
C GLU A 35 -11.66 7.57 -5.13
N ARG A 36 -11.71 8.80 -5.65
CA ARG A 36 -10.51 9.62 -5.85
C ARG A 36 -9.93 10.09 -4.52
N LYS A 37 -10.80 10.46 -3.58
CA LYS A 37 -10.36 10.79 -2.24
C LYS A 37 -9.72 9.58 -1.54
N ALA A 38 -10.30 8.39 -1.66
CA ALA A 38 -9.72 7.16 -1.12
C ALA A 38 -8.33 6.86 -1.71
N LEU A 39 -8.15 7.08 -3.02
CA LEU A 39 -6.85 6.98 -3.67
C LEU A 39 -5.85 7.97 -3.07
N TYR A 40 -6.23 9.24 -2.94
CA TYR A 40 -5.39 10.28 -2.34
C TYR A 40 -5.00 9.92 -0.89
N ASP A 41 -5.98 9.52 -0.08
CA ASP A 41 -5.75 9.14 1.33
C ASP A 41 -4.80 7.94 1.44
N THR A 42 -4.90 6.99 0.49
CA THR A 42 -3.98 5.84 0.39
C THR A 42 -2.55 6.29 0.10
N TYR A 43 -2.35 7.19 -0.86
CA TYR A 43 -1.03 7.77 -1.14
C TYR A 43 -0.48 8.50 0.09
N ALA A 44 -1.31 9.34 0.73
CA ALA A 44 -0.91 10.08 1.93
C ALA A 44 -0.47 9.15 3.07
N MET A 45 -1.24 8.07 3.31
CA MET A 45 -0.94 7.06 4.32
C MET A 45 0.39 6.35 4.02
N LEU A 46 0.60 5.88 2.80
CA LEU A 46 1.82 5.17 2.42
C LEU A 46 3.07 6.08 2.45
N LEU A 47 2.93 7.32 2.02
CA LEU A 47 4.01 8.32 2.11
C LEU A 47 4.34 8.66 3.57
N LYS A 48 3.31 8.78 4.42
CA LYS A 48 3.50 8.95 5.87
C LYS A 48 4.22 7.76 6.47
N PHE A 49 3.80 6.54 6.15
CA PHE A 49 4.49 5.33 6.60
C PHE A 49 5.98 5.35 6.25
N ARG A 50 6.29 5.67 4.99
CA ARG A 50 7.68 5.78 4.51
C ARG A 50 8.46 6.85 5.27
N LYS A 51 7.86 8.03 5.47
CA LYS A 51 8.49 9.16 6.18
C LYS A 51 8.77 8.83 7.65
N ASP A 52 7.82 8.18 8.33
CA ASP A 52 7.91 7.90 9.76
C ASP A 52 8.79 6.66 10.05
N ASN A 53 9.03 5.83 9.04
CA ASN A 53 9.77 4.58 9.16
C ASN A 53 10.93 4.47 8.15
N PRO A 54 11.88 5.43 8.11
CA PRO A 54 12.98 5.43 7.14
C PRO A 54 13.84 4.16 7.24
N ARG A 55 13.90 3.53 8.40
CA ARG A 55 14.61 2.28 8.70
C ARG A 55 14.34 1.13 7.73
N PHE A 56 13.20 1.13 7.04
CA PHE A 56 12.84 0.10 6.06
C PHE A 56 13.23 0.43 4.63
N PHE A 57 13.78 1.61 4.39
CA PHE A 57 14.07 2.13 3.06
C PHE A 57 15.54 2.52 2.87
N ASP A 58 16.35 2.35 3.92
CA ASP A 58 17.78 2.55 3.90
C ASP A 58 18.51 1.25 3.47
N GLY A 59 19.74 1.35 2.97
CA GLY A 59 20.43 0.30 2.23
C GLY A 59 20.62 -1.06 2.92
N ASP A 60 20.54 -1.14 4.25
CA ASP A 60 20.83 -2.35 5.03
C ASP A 60 19.53 -3.11 5.45
N VAL A 61 18.49 -3.05 4.65
CA VAL A 61 17.25 -3.74 4.95
C VAL A 61 17.15 -5.08 4.23
N ASN A 62 16.58 -6.08 4.91
CA ASN A 62 16.22 -7.33 4.28
C ASN A 62 14.85 -7.17 3.60
N PHE A 63 14.88 -6.87 2.31
CA PHE A 63 13.68 -6.65 1.50
C PHE A 63 13.38 -7.88 0.64
N ARG A 64 12.14 -8.33 0.68
CA ARG A 64 11.62 -9.41 -0.16
C ARG A 64 10.31 -8.99 -0.81
N TRP A 65 10.13 -9.41 -2.05
CA TRP A 65 8.87 -9.23 -2.75
C TRP A 65 8.50 -10.49 -3.52
N ALA A 66 7.22 -10.72 -3.72
CA ALA A 66 6.72 -11.84 -4.49
C ALA A 66 5.46 -11.46 -5.25
N VAL A 67 5.26 -12.14 -6.36
CA VAL A 67 4.04 -12.13 -7.17
C VAL A 67 3.48 -13.54 -7.14
N GLY A 68 2.19 -13.69 -6.90
CA GLY A 68 1.53 -15.00 -6.90
C GLY A 68 1.80 -15.76 -8.20
N SER A 69 2.22 -17.02 -8.08
CA SER A 69 2.73 -17.81 -9.19
C SER A 69 1.66 -18.24 -10.20
N SER A 70 0.41 -18.39 -9.75
CA SER A 70 -0.67 -18.95 -10.57
C SER A 70 -1.43 -17.92 -11.38
N ASN A 71 -1.57 -16.69 -10.89
CA ASN A 71 -2.43 -15.69 -11.52
C ASN A 71 -1.88 -14.26 -11.53
N GLN A 72 -0.75 -14.02 -10.89
CA GLN A 72 -0.08 -12.71 -10.76
C GLN A 72 -0.99 -11.61 -10.16
N LYS A 73 -2.07 -11.98 -9.48
CA LYS A 73 -3.01 -11.03 -8.85
C LYS A 73 -2.55 -10.62 -7.47
N GLU A 74 -1.83 -11.50 -6.80
CA GLU A 74 -1.26 -11.24 -5.47
C GLU A 74 0.05 -10.50 -5.59
N ARG A 75 0.27 -9.56 -4.69
CA ARG A 75 1.55 -8.86 -4.53
C ARG A 75 1.88 -8.80 -3.06
N HIS A 76 3.10 -9.19 -2.72
CA HIS A 76 3.59 -9.24 -1.35
C HIS A 76 4.93 -8.51 -1.27
N ILE A 77 5.07 -7.69 -0.25
CA ILE A 77 6.34 -7.05 0.12
C ILE A 77 6.57 -7.31 1.60
N TYR A 78 7.76 -7.76 1.94
CA TYR A 78 8.22 -7.91 3.32
C TYR A 78 9.53 -7.17 3.49
N SER A 79 9.70 -6.47 4.60
CA SER A 79 10.97 -5.85 4.96
C SER A 79 11.23 -5.98 6.45
N SER A 80 12.50 -6.19 6.76
CA SER A 80 13.01 -6.26 8.13
C SER A 80 14.16 -5.27 8.24
N SER A 81 14.08 -4.40 9.23
CA SER A 81 15.13 -3.44 9.54
C SER A 81 16.17 -4.01 10.50
N ALA A 82 17.34 -3.38 10.59
CA ALA A 82 18.44 -3.80 11.45
C ALA A 82 18.07 -3.79 12.96
N ASP A 83 17.10 -2.97 13.37
CA ASP A 83 16.59 -2.91 14.75
C ASP A 83 15.50 -3.95 15.04
N GLY A 84 15.32 -4.94 14.16
CA GLY A 84 14.39 -6.05 14.35
C GLY A 84 12.91 -5.70 14.18
N LYS A 85 12.60 -4.56 13.56
CA LYS A 85 11.22 -4.24 13.19
C LYS A 85 10.91 -4.80 11.80
N HIS A 86 9.64 -5.10 11.57
CA HIS A 86 9.16 -5.69 10.32
C HIS A 86 7.92 -4.97 9.82
N TYR A 87 7.76 -4.94 8.48
CA TYR A 87 6.46 -4.68 7.87
C TYR A 87 6.17 -5.70 6.78
N ALA A 88 4.88 -5.89 6.53
CA ALA A 88 4.37 -6.68 5.42
C ALA A 88 3.29 -5.88 4.69
N LEU A 89 3.39 -5.80 3.38
CA LEU A 89 2.37 -5.21 2.51
C LEU A 89 1.92 -6.28 1.52
N PHE A 90 0.65 -6.55 1.45
CA PHE A 90 0.09 -7.48 0.47
C PHE A 90 -1.30 -7.03 0.02
N GLY A 91 -1.68 -7.41 -1.19
CA GLY A 91 -2.92 -6.96 -1.78
C GLY A 91 -3.44 -7.83 -2.90
N ASN A 92 -4.72 -7.66 -3.20
CA ASN A 92 -5.40 -8.24 -4.35
C ASN A 92 -5.38 -7.24 -5.51
N PHE A 93 -4.57 -7.54 -6.53
CA PHE A 93 -4.46 -6.76 -7.78
C PHE A 93 -5.25 -7.40 -8.93
N GLY A 94 -6.08 -8.38 -8.63
CA GLY A 94 -7.01 -8.97 -9.58
C GLY A 94 -8.34 -8.25 -9.60
N THR A 95 -9.19 -8.64 -10.54
CA THR A 95 -10.60 -8.25 -10.59
C THR A 95 -11.43 -9.20 -9.73
N GLY A 96 -12.36 -8.65 -8.97
CA GLY A 96 -13.21 -9.40 -8.05
C GLY A 96 -12.50 -9.85 -6.76
N THR A 97 -13.28 -10.42 -5.87
CA THR A 97 -12.81 -10.91 -4.57
C THR A 97 -11.92 -12.14 -4.72
N GLN A 98 -10.78 -12.16 -4.01
CA GLN A 98 -9.82 -13.26 -3.99
C GLN A 98 -9.46 -13.63 -2.56
N THR A 99 -9.22 -14.93 -2.30
CA THR A 99 -8.54 -15.36 -1.07
C THR A 99 -7.04 -15.27 -1.29
N ILE A 100 -6.37 -14.43 -0.53
CA ILE A 100 -4.93 -14.20 -0.63
C ILE A 100 -4.22 -14.89 0.53
N SER A 101 -3.50 -15.96 0.23
CA SER A 101 -2.73 -16.69 1.24
C SER A 101 -1.36 -16.04 1.45
N VAL A 102 -1.08 -15.60 2.67
CA VAL A 102 0.18 -14.97 3.04
C VAL A 102 0.85 -15.70 4.18
N ASN A 103 2.16 -15.86 4.08
CA ASN A 103 3.03 -16.32 5.15
C ASN A 103 3.93 -15.17 5.57
N LEU A 104 3.60 -14.56 6.70
CA LEU A 104 4.36 -13.48 7.29
C LEU A 104 5.70 -13.98 7.84
N PRO A 105 6.74 -13.14 7.95
CA PRO A 105 8.02 -13.52 8.51
C PRO A 105 7.91 -14.23 9.86
N SER A 106 8.62 -15.34 10.00
CA SER A 106 8.72 -16.09 11.26
C SER A 106 9.46 -15.27 12.32
N GLY A 107 9.10 -15.46 13.59
CA GLY A 107 9.71 -14.72 14.71
C GLY A 107 8.89 -13.53 15.17
N VAL A 108 7.86 -13.13 14.44
CA VAL A 108 6.87 -12.14 14.87
C VAL A 108 5.57 -12.85 15.19
N SER A 109 5.21 -12.90 16.46
CA SER A 109 4.01 -13.61 16.91
C SER A 109 2.73 -12.78 16.76
N LYS A 110 2.86 -11.47 16.65
CA LYS A 110 1.75 -10.53 16.60
C LYS A 110 2.07 -9.39 15.63
N TRP A 111 1.12 -9.12 14.75
CA TRP A 111 1.17 -8.04 13.79
C TRP A 111 0.02 -7.06 14.02
N TYR A 112 0.19 -5.85 13.56
CA TYR A 112 -0.80 -4.78 13.70
C TYR A 112 -1.06 -4.15 12.33
N GLN A 113 -2.32 -3.99 12.00
CA GLN A 113 -2.70 -3.26 10.78
C GLN A 113 -2.36 -1.78 10.97
N TYR A 114 -1.60 -1.23 10.04
CA TYR A 114 -0.98 0.08 10.19
C TYR A 114 -2.00 1.22 10.39
N ASP A 115 -3.10 1.19 9.65
CA ASP A 115 -4.12 2.24 9.60
C ASP A 115 -5.02 2.29 10.85
N ASN A 116 -5.30 1.16 11.48
CA ASN A 116 -6.28 1.08 12.57
C ASN A 116 -5.80 0.32 13.81
N GLY A 117 -4.62 -0.27 13.77
CA GLY A 117 -4.04 -1.02 14.89
C GLY A 117 -4.70 -2.37 15.17
N ALA A 118 -5.53 -2.91 14.28
CA ALA A 118 -6.13 -4.23 14.42
C ALA A 118 -5.06 -5.32 14.50
N GLU A 119 -5.23 -6.27 15.43
CA GLU A 119 -4.27 -7.32 15.70
C GLU A 119 -4.46 -8.51 14.76
N TRP A 120 -3.32 -9.04 14.27
CA TRP A 120 -3.21 -10.28 13.51
C TRP A 120 -2.25 -11.21 14.24
N ASN A 121 -2.73 -12.37 14.65
CA ASN A 121 -1.96 -13.32 15.45
C ASN A 121 -1.41 -14.46 14.59
N GLY A 122 -0.12 -14.75 14.77
CA GLY A 122 0.56 -15.79 14.00
C GLY A 122 1.08 -15.31 12.64
N SER A 123 1.59 -16.25 11.86
CA SER A 123 2.29 -15.95 10.60
C SER A 123 1.52 -16.37 9.34
N SER A 124 0.51 -17.21 9.44
CA SER A 124 -0.20 -17.74 8.27
C SER A 124 -1.63 -17.24 8.24
N HIS A 125 -2.01 -16.54 7.17
CA HIS A 125 -3.33 -15.96 7.01
C HIS A 125 -3.84 -16.15 5.58
N SER A 126 -5.16 -16.20 5.42
CA SER A 126 -5.83 -16.33 4.13
C SER A 126 -7.07 -15.43 4.08
N PRO A 127 -6.90 -14.10 4.16
CA PRO A 127 -8.04 -13.19 4.10
C PRO A 127 -8.73 -13.23 2.74
N SER A 128 -10.07 -13.11 2.76
CA SER A 128 -10.85 -12.77 1.58
C SER A 128 -10.73 -11.28 1.34
N MET A 129 -10.20 -10.90 0.19
CA MET A 129 -9.88 -9.51 -0.15
C MET A 129 -10.63 -9.08 -1.41
N ALA A 130 -11.32 -7.96 -1.33
CA ALA A 130 -11.93 -7.33 -2.49
C ALA A 130 -10.86 -6.88 -3.50
N GLU A 131 -11.28 -6.57 -4.72
CA GLU A 131 -10.40 -5.98 -5.74
C GLU A 131 -9.77 -4.66 -5.23
N GLY A 132 -8.47 -4.48 -5.45
CA GLY A 132 -7.72 -3.32 -4.99
C GLY A 132 -7.49 -3.24 -3.48
N GLN A 133 -8.07 -4.15 -2.68
CA GLN A 133 -7.84 -4.18 -1.25
C GLN A 133 -6.40 -4.59 -0.93
N PHE A 134 -5.80 -3.94 0.07
CA PHE A 134 -4.49 -4.29 0.57
C PHE A 134 -4.43 -4.18 2.10
N TYR A 135 -3.43 -4.82 2.68
CA TYR A 135 -3.08 -4.69 4.10
C TYR A 135 -1.61 -4.28 4.23
N LEU A 136 -1.37 -3.29 5.06
CA LEU A 136 -0.04 -2.92 5.55
C LEU A 136 0.01 -3.31 7.03
N LEU A 137 0.80 -4.32 7.34
CA LEU A 137 1.00 -4.83 8.69
C LEU A 137 2.37 -4.42 9.21
N VAL A 138 2.46 -4.13 10.50
CA VAL A 138 3.70 -3.79 11.21
C VAL A 138 3.85 -4.67 12.45
N SER A 139 5.09 -4.99 12.81
CA SER A 139 5.40 -5.87 13.94
C SER A 139 5.33 -5.20 15.31
N ASP A 140 5.16 -3.88 15.34
CA ASP A 140 5.10 -3.10 16.57
C ASP A 140 3.96 -2.09 16.50
N ARG A 141 3.08 -2.14 17.49
CA ARG A 141 1.91 -1.26 17.57
C ARG A 141 2.27 0.23 17.62
N SER A 142 3.45 0.57 18.14
CA SER A 142 3.92 1.95 18.17
C SER A 142 4.15 2.56 16.79
N MET A 143 4.28 1.73 15.77
CA MET A 143 4.45 2.13 14.37
C MET A 143 3.13 2.44 13.67
N CYS A 144 1.97 2.08 14.25
CA CYS A 144 0.67 2.34 13.64
C CYS A 144 0.40 3.83 13.46
N LEU A 145 -0.43 4.14 12.48
CA LEU A 145 -0.88 5.49 12.18
C LEU A 145 -1.54 6.13 13.43
N ARG A 146 -1.10 7.33 13.77
CA ARG A 146 -1.63 8.16 14.87
C ARG A 146 -2.29 9.41 14.34
#